data_276568c158626fedb7bb4dc9ce7625f6
#
_entry.id   276568c158626fedb7bb4dc9ce7625f6
#
_cell.length_a   1.000
_cell.length_b   1.000
_cell.length_c   1.000
_cell.angle_alpha   90.00
_cell.angle_beta   90.00
_cell.angle_gamma   90.00
#
_symmetry.space_group_name_H-M   'P 1'
#
loop_
_entity.id
_entity.type
_entity.pdbx_description
1 polymer ?
#
loop_
_entity_poly.entity_id
_entity_poly.type
_entity_poly.pdbx_seq_one_letter_code
_entity_poly.pdbx_strand_id
1 'polypeptide(L)'
;MKIGNRFFDTKNHTYIMGILNVTPDSFSDGGKWNHMDEALKHTEAMIADGADIIDIGGESTRPGHTPVSADEEAQRVLPVIEAVKKYFDIPVSVDTFKSSVAESSIQAGADLVNDIWGLKYDSKMAAVIAKYDVACCLMHNKSNTEYQNFLIDMLAETQECVNLARQAGIKDEKIMLDPGIGFGKTFEMNLEAMNQLELFQNLGFPVLLGTSRKSMIGLALDLPVDQRVEGTLATSVIGVMKGCSFVRVHDVKENKRVIQMTEAILGRR
;
A
#
# COMPACT_ATOMS: atom_id res chain seq x y z
N MET A 1 9.88 11.74 -5.19
CA MET A 1 10.07 10.90 -3.98
C MET A 1 11.14 9.86 -4.26
N LYS A 2 12.04 9.58 -3.29
CA LYS A 2 13.04 8.51 -3.43
C LYS A 2 12.66 7.33 -2.53
N ILE A 3 12.61 6.11 -3.10
CA ILE A 3 12.35 4.85 -2.38
C ILE A 3 13.46 3.88 -2.77
N GLY A 4 14.25 3.43 -1.79
CA GLY A 4 15.48 2.66 -2.05
C GLY A 4 16.42 3.41 -2.98
N ASN A 5 16.82 2.76 -4.08
CA ASN A 5 17.71 3.33 -5.09
C ASN A 5 16.96 4.07 -6.22
N ARG A 6 15.63 4.01 -6.28
CA ARG A 6 14.82 4.60 -7.35
C ARG A 6 14.24 5.95 -6.98
N PHE A 7 14.18 6.84 -7.98
CA PHE A 7 13.47 8.11 -7.90
C PHE A 7 12.15 8.01 -8.65
N PHE A 8 11.07 8.45 -8.01
CA PHE A 8 9.72 8.46 -8.54
C PHE A 8 9.26 9.88 -8.79
N ASP A 9 8.91 10.21 -10.04
CA ASP A 9 8.29 11.49 -10.41
C ASP A 9 6.79 11.46 -10.08
N THR A 10 6.50 11.69 -8.82
CA THR A 10 5.16 11.60 -8.24
C THR A 10 4.19 12.69 -8.70
N LYS A 11 4.66 13.66 -9.50
CA LYS A 11 3.83 14.74 -10.05
C LYS A 11 3.28 14.40 -11.45
N ASN A 12 4.05 13.65 -12.23
CA ASN A 12 3.74 13.42 -13.63
C ASN A 12 3.32 11.99 -13.93
N HIS A 13 3.68 11.02 -13.07
CA HIS A 13 3.42 9.61 -13.30
C HIS A 13 2.72 8.94 -12.12
N THR A 14 1.95 7.89 -12.44
CA THR A 14 1.37 6.97 -11.48
C THR A 14 2.08 5.62 -11.56
N TYR A 15 2.62 5.17 -10.45
CA TYR A 15 3.42 3.95 -10.32
C TYR A 15 2.61 2.81 -9.70
N ILE A 16 3.04 1.58 -9.93
CA ILE A 16 2.36 0.37 -9.46
C ILE A 16 3.12 -0.27 -8.32
N MET A 17 2.44 -0.43 -7.19
CA MET A 17 2.85 -1.24 -6.07
C MET A 17 2.13 -2.59 -6.16
N GLY A 18 2.86 -3.65 -6.53
CA GLY A 18 2.34 -5.01 -6.65
C GLY A 18 2.23 -5.68 -5.28
N ILE A 19 1.10 -6.31 -4.99
CA ILE A 19 0.82 -6.96 -3.70
C ILE A 19 1.36 -8.39 -3.70
N LEU A 20 2.25 -8.69 -2.75
CA LEU A 20 2.76 -10.04 -2.47
C LEU A 20 2.37 -10.46 -1.05
N ASN A 21 1.25 -11.18 -0.91
CA ASN A 21 0.84 -11.74 0.38
C ASN A 21 1.59 -13.05 0.65
N VAL A 22 2.25 -13.14 1.79
CA VAL A 22 2.97 -14.33 2.26
C VAL A 22 2.28 -14.97 3.47
N THR A 23 0.95 -15.07 3.38
CA THR A 23 0.13 -15.75 4.39
C THR A 23 0.04 -17.26 4.10
N PRO A 24 -0.20 -18.12 5.11
CA PRO A 24 -0.33 -19.57 4.91
C PRO A 24 -1.34 -19.96 3.83
N ASP A 25 -2.46 -19.21 3.72
CA ASP A 25 -3.51 -19.47 2.75
C ASP A 25 -3.13 -19.06 1.31
N SER A 26 -2.11 -18.20 1.16
CA SER A 26 -1.67 -17.73 -0.16
C SER A 26 -0.90 -18.79 -0.96
N PHE A 27 -0.45 -19.87 -0.27
CA PHE A 27 0.42 -20.91 -0.85
C PHE A 27 0.03 -22.28 -0.28
N SER A 28 -1.21 -22.73 -0.50
CA SER A 28 -1.86 -23.80 0.26
C SER A 28 -1.36 -25.24 0.02
N ASP A 29 -0.52 -25.53 -0.98
CA ASP A 29 -0.22 -26.93 -1.39
C ASP A 29 1.26 -27.36 -1.38
N GLY A 30 2.17 -26.61 -0.74
CA GLY A 30 3.59 -26.94 -0.78
C GLY A 30 4.36 -26.67 0.51
N GLY A 31 5.40 -27.46 0.80
CA GLY A 31 6.33 -27.22 1.91
C GLY A 31 7.09 -25.88 1.74
N LYS A 32 7.81 -25.43 2.81
CA LYS A 32 8.48 -24.11 2.88
C LYS A 32 9.31 -23.71 1.64
N TRP A 33 9.92 -24.64 0.93
CA TRP A 33 10.68 -24.39 -0.30
C TRP A 33 9.80 -24.04 -1.49
N ASN A 34 8.63 -24.69 -1.59
CA ASN A 34 7.67 -24.42 -2.66
C ASN A 34 7.07 -23.00 -2.53
N HIS A 35 6.80 -22.56 -1.32
CA HIS A 35 6.29 -21.21 -1.03
C HIS A 35 7.28 -20.10 -1.45
N MET A 36 8.58 -20.30 -1.22
CA MET A 36 9.60 -19.32 -1.61
C MET A 36 9.72 -19.21 -3.14
N ASP A 37 9.75 -20.35 -3.82
CA ASP A 37 9.83 -20.38 -5.29
C ASP A 37 8.59 -19.75 -5.93
N GLU A 38 7.40 -19.98 -5.38
CA GLU A 38 6.16 -19.36 -5.84
C GLU A 38 6.15 -17.84 -5.61
N ALA A 39 6.61 -17.39 -4.44
CA ALA A 39 6.74 -15.97 -4.15
C ALA A 39 7.71 -15.27 -5.11
N LEU A 40 8.87 -15.90 -5.41
CA LEU A 40 9.84 -15.34 -6.35
C LEU A 40 9.32 -15.34 -7.80
N LYS A 41 8.66 -16.41 -8.24
CA LYS A 41 8.01 -16.45 -9.57
C LYS A 41 6.92 -15.41 -9.71
N HIS A 42 6.09 -15.23 -8.67
CA HIS A 42 5.06 -14.20 -8.68
C HIS A 42 5.67 -12.80 -8.70
N THR A 43 6.73 -12.57 -7.93
CA THR A 43 7.50 -11.31 -7.96
C THR A 43 8.05 -11.04 -9.36
N GLU A 44 8.69 -12.03 -9.99
CA GLU A 44 9.22 -11.90 -11.36
C GLU A 44 8.12 -11.56 -12.37
N ALA A 45 6.97 -12.24 -12.29
CA ALA A 45 5.82 -11.95 -13.13
C ALA A 45 5.29 -10.53 -12.93
N MET A 46 5.14 -10.08 -11.68
CA MET A 46 4.71 -8.70 -11.38
C MET A 46 5.70 -7.65 -11.94
N ILE A 47 7.00 -7.90 -11.83
CA ILE A 47 8.05 -7.02 -12.40
C ILE A 47 7.93 -6.98 -13.92
N ALA A 48 7.81 -8.14 -14.58
CA ALA A 48 7.65 -8.25 -16.03
C ALA A 48 6.36 -7.55 -16.52
N ASP A 49 5.29 -7.59 -15.72
CA ASP A 49 4.02 -6.93 -15.99
C ASP A 49 4.03 -5.42 -15.67
N GLY A 50 5.12 -4.91 -15.08
CA GLY A 50 5.36 -3.48 -14.87
C GLY A 50 5.11 -2.96 -13.47
N ALA A 51 5.26 -3.79 -12.44
CA ALA A 51 5.32 -3.33 -11.06
C ALA A 51 6.58 -2.47 -10.83
N ASP A 52 6.41 -1.38 -10.11
CA ASP A 52 7.47 -0.43 -9.77
C ASP A 52 8.00 -0.65 -8.34
N ILE A 53 7.17 -1.23 -7.47
CA ILE A 53 7.44 -1.58 -6.06
C ILE A 53 6.77 -2.93 -5.78
N ILE A 54 7.38 -3.78 -4.96
CA ILE A 54 6.73 -4.99 -4.42
C ILE A 54 6.40 -4.76 -2.95
N ASP A 55 5.13 -4.92 -2.58
CA ASP A 55 4.65 -4.74 -1.21
C ASP A 55 4.37 -6.10 -0.56
N ILE A 56 5.18 -6.45 0.44
CA ILE A 56 5.20 -7.76 1.07
C ILE A 56 4.45 -7.69 2.40
N GLY A 57 3.37 -8.49 2.54
CA GLY A 57 2.55 -8.56 3.74
C GLY A 57 2.49 -9.98 4.32
N GLY A 58 2.79 -10.13 5.62
CA GLY A 58 2.75 -11.41 6.35
C GLY A 58 1.46 -11.65 7.13
N GLU A 59 0.64 -10.62 7.27
CA GLU A 59 -0.65 -10.66 7.97
C GLU A 59 -1.76 -10.17 7.04
N SER A 60 -2.93 -10.84 7.10
CA SER A 60 -4.10 -10.33 6.39
C SER A 60 -4.64 -9.10 7.12
N THR A 61 -4.82 -8.00 6.43
CA THR A 61 -5.42 -6.77 6.97
C THR A 61 -6.92 -6.65 6.68
N ARG A 62 -7.54 -7.72 6.16
CA ARG A 62 -8.99 -7.76 5.88
C ARG A 62 -9.78 -7.73 7.19
N PRO A 63 -10.94 -7.04 7.24
CA PRO A 63 -11.83 -7.08 8.41
C PRO A 63 -12.15 -8.52 8.82
N GLY A 64 -11.99 -8.82 10.13
CA GLY A 64 -12.27 -10.16 10.67
C GLY A 64 -11.13 -11.17 10.55
N HIS A 65 -9.94 -10.76 10.09
CA HIS A 65 -8.75 -11.64 10.12
C HIS A 65 -8.34 -11.98 11.56
N THR A 66 -7.64 -13.10 11.72
CA THR A 66 -7.01 -13.45 12.99
C THR A 66 -5.64 -12.78 13.08
N PRO A 67 -5.39 -11.91 14.06
CA PRO A 67 -4.09 -11.28 14.24
C PRO A 67 -2.99 -12.33 14.48
N VAL A 68 -1.82 -12.10 13.91
CA VAL A 68 -0.62 -12.92 14.15
C VAL A 68 0.37 -12.16 15.04
N SER A 69 1.22 -12.91 15.78
CA SER A 69 2.28 -12.29 16.57
C SER A 69 3.32 -11.60 15.68
N ALA A 70 4.05 -10.63 16.23
CA ALA A 70 5.13 -9.98 15.51
C ALA A 70 6.22 -10.97 15.06
N ASP A 71 6.54 -11.97 15.91
CA ASP A 71 7.53 -13.00 15.59
C ASP A 71 7.07 -13.88 14.42
N GLU A 72 5.79 -14.25 14.40
CA GLU A 72 5.23 -15.05 13.31
C GLU A 72 5.20 -14.26 12.00
N GLU A 73 4.76 -13.00 12.04
CA GLU A 73 4.77 -12.11 10.88
C GLU A 73 6.19 -11.93 10.34
N ALA A 74 7.17 -11.65 11.21
CA ALA A 74 8.58 -11.53 10.83
C ALA A 74 9.11 -12.82 10.17
N GLN A 75 8.81 -14.00 10.73
CA GLN A 75 9.20 -15.29 10.15
C GLN A 75 8.65 -15.51 8.74
N ARG A 76 7.49 -14.92 8.41
CA ARG A 76 6.88 -14.99 7.08
C ARG A 76 7.54 -14.03 6.10
N VAL A 77 7.73 -12.76 6.49
CA VAL A 77 8.14 -11.70 5.56
C VAL A 77 9.65 -11.62 5.34
N LEU A 78 10.48 -11.82 6.38
CA LEU A 78 11.92 -11.59 6.29
C LEU A 78 12.61 -12.45 5.23
N PRO A 79 12.39 -13.78 5.15
CA PRO A 79 13.04 -14.60 4.14
C PRO A 79 12.66 -14.18 2.71
N VAL A 80 11.41 -13.71 2.51
CA VAL A 80 10.93 -13.27 1.20
C VAL A 80 11.54 -11.92 0.82
N ILE A 81 11.63 -10.97 1.76
CA ILE A 81 12.30 -9.68 1.54
C ILE A 81 13.76 -9.90 1.13
N GLU A 82 14.52 -10.70 1.88
CA GLU A 82 15.90 -11.03 1.58
C GLU A 82 16.07 -11.67 0.20
N ALA A 83 15.19 -12.61 -0.15
CA ALA A 83 15.22 -13.29 -1.45
C ALA A 83 14.89 -12.33 -2.60
N VAL A 84 13.83 -11.51 -2.47
CA VAL A 84 13.46 -10.51 -3.49
C VAL A 84 14.60 -9.52 -3.69
N LYS A 85 15.19 -8.98 -2.63
CA LYS A 85 16.31 -8.04 -2.70
C LYS A 85 17.58 -8.66 -3.29
N LYS A 86 17.77 -9.97 -3.11
CA LYS A 86 18.92 -10.70 -3.69
C LYS A 86 18.79 -10.92 -5.19
N TYR A 87 17.59 -11.21 -5.68
CA TYR A 87 17.38 -11.64 -7.06
C TYR A 87 16.86 -10.53 -7.98
N PHE A 88 16.25 -9.48 -7.45
CA PHE A 88 15.61 -8.43 -8.24
C PHE A 88 16.08 -7.03 -7.81
N ASP A 89 16.33 -6.17 -8.79
CA ASP A 89 16.60 -4.73 -8.57
C ASP A 89 15.27 -3.97 -8.58
N ILE A 90 14.50 -4.12 -7.48
CA ILE A 90 13.21 -3.44 -7.29
C ILE A 90 13.09 -2.95 -5.84
N PRO A 91 12.50 -1.78 -5.58
CA PRO A 91 12.15 -1.36 -4.24
C PRO A 91 11.15 -2.33 -3.61
N VAL A 92 11.37 -2.63 -2.31
CA VAL A 92 10.52 -3.49 -1.50
C VAL A 92 9.86 -2.68 -0.41
N SER A 93 8.55 -2.80 -0.32
CA SER A 93 7.71 -2.30 0.78
C SER A 93 7.36 -3.45 1.72
N VAL A 94 7.29 -3.19 3.02
CA VAL A 94 6.70 -4.10 4.00
C VAL A 94 5.37 -3.54 4.49
N ASP A 95 4.29 -4.33 4.33
CA ASP A 95 2.94 -4.01 4.85
C ASP A 95 2.84 -4.50 6.29
N THR A 96 3.08 -3.61 7.23
CA THR A 96 3.02 -3.91 8.67
C THR A 96 2.76 -2.66 9.51
N PHE A 97 2.06 -2.84 10.60
CA PHE A 97 1.81 -1.81 11.63
C PHE A 97 2.55 -2.11 12.96
N LYS A 98 3.45 -3.12 12.96
CA LYS A 98 4.26 -3.51 14.13
C LYS A 98 5.69 -3.03 13.96
N SER A 99 6.18 -2.19 14.84
CA SER A 99 7.50 -1.55 14.74
C SER A 99 8.66 -2.55 14.73
N SER A 100 8.55 -3.67 15.47
CA SER A 100 9.58 -4.72 15.48
C SER A 100 9.68 -5.46 14.14
N VAL A 101 8.54 -5.72 13.47
CA VAL A 101 8.51 -6.30 12.14
C VAL A 101 9.09 -5.33 11.12
N ALA A 102 8.69 -4.04 11.18
CA ALA A 102 9.22 -3.01 10.32
C ALA A 102 10.75 -2.88 10.46
N GLU A 103 11.28 -2.83 11.69
CA GLU A 103 12.72 -2.73 11.93
C GLU A 103 13.49 -3.91 11.34
N SER A 104 13.04 -5.15 11.61
CA SER A 104 13.67 -6.34 11.06
C SER A 104 13.57 -6.39 9.53
N SER A 105 12.44 -5.97 8.96
CA SER A 105 12.23 -5.92 7.51
C SER A 105 13.15 -4.90 6.81
N ILE A 106 13.35 -3.72 7.42
CA ILE A 106 14.31 -2.72 6.92
C ILE A 106 15.75 -3.28 6.97
N GLN A 107 16.12 -3.98 8.03
CA GLN A 107 17.43 -4.64 8.14
C GLN A 107 17.59 -5.75 7.10
N ALA A 108 16.52 -6.44 6.71
CA ALA A 108 16.49 -7.43 5.64
C ALA A 108 16.49 -6.80 4.23
N GLY A 109 16.36 -5.47 4.12
CA GLY A 109 16.46 -4.72 2.88
C GLY A 109 15.19 -4.05 2.39
N ALA A 110 14.11 -3.98 3.18
CA ALA A 110 12.93 -3.21 2.82
C ALA A 110 13.25 -1.70 2.72
N ASP A 111 12.73 -1.06 1.70
CA ASP A 111 12.98 0.34 1.33
C ASP A 111 11.85 1.28 1.77
N LEU A 112 10.68 0.72 2.11
CA LEU A 112 9.47 1.43 2.49
C LEU A 112 8.69 0.66 3.55
N VAL A 113 8.11 1.37 4.51
CA VAL A 113 7.13 0.81 5.46
C VAL A 113 5.73 1.29 5.06
N ASN A 114 4.83 0.36 4.76
CA ASN A 114 3.43 0.63 4.49
C ASN A 114 2.63 0.38 5.77
N ASP A 115 2.35 1.44 6.53
CA ASP A 115 1.67 1.36 7.82
C ASP A 115 0.18 1.73 7.69
N ILE A 116 -0.66 0.70 7.73
CA ILE A 116 -2.12 0.85 7.63
C ILE A 116 -2.79 1.56 8.82
N TRP A 117 -2.04 1.90 9.86
CA TRP A 117 -2.52 2.68 11.01
C TRP A 117 -1.92 4.09 11.08
N GLY A 118 -1.05 4.46 10.14
CA GLY A 118 -0.49 5.80 10.04
C GLY A 118 0.22 6.24 11.32
N LEU A 119 1.06 5.38 11.91
CA LEU A 119 1.84 5.58 13.13
C LEU A 119 1.02 5.59 14.44
N LYS A 120 -0.29 5.33 14.39
CA LYS A 120 -1.17 5.43 15.57
C LYS A 120 -1.28 4.12 16.36
N TYR A 121 -0.93 2.97 15.79
CA TYR A 121 -1.04 1.67 16.46
C TYR A 121 0.15 1.38 17.38
N ASP A 122 1.36 1.48 16.85
CA ASP A 122 2.60 1.22 17.59
C ASP A 122 3.41 2.52 17.72
N SER A 123 3.51 3.05 18.94
CA SER A 123 4.19 4.30 19.24
C SER A 123 5.68 4.32 18.88
N LYS A 124 6.30 3.15 18.66
CA LYS A 124 7.71 3.04 18.25
C LYS A 124 7.91 3.10 16.74
N MET A 125 6.84 2.93 15.94
CA MET A 125 6.93 2.85 14.48
C MET A 125 7.60 4.09 13.88
N ALA A 126 7.17 5.28 14.27
CA ALA A 126 7.73 6.53 13.77
C ALA A 126 9.24 6.65 14.05
N ALA A 127 9.69 6.25 15.24
CA ALA A 127 11.10 6.28 15.61
C ALA A 127 11.94 5.28 14.79
N VAL A 128 11.39 4.11 14.48
CA VAL A 128 12.05 3.11 13.61
C VAL A 128 12.23 3.69 12.21
N ILE A 129 11.17 4.22 11.59
CA ILE A 129 11.23 4.79 10.24
C ILE A 129 12.24 5.93 10.18
N ALA A 130 12.22 6.85 11.16
CA ALA A 130 13.16 7.97 11.25
C ALA A 130 14.62 7.51 11.41
N LYS A 131 14.86 6.51 12.28
CA LYS A 131 16.21 5.95 12.55
C LYS A 131 16.87 5.42 11.28
N TYR A 132 16.11 4.75 10.42
CA TYR A 132 16.65 4.15 9.19
C TYR A 132 16.52 5.03 7.94
N ASP A 133 15.91 6.22 8.06
CA ASP A 133 15.66 7.18 6.96
C ASP A 133 15.01 6.53 5.72
N VAL A 134 14.09 5.56 5.93
CA VAL A 134 13.34 4.89 4.87
C VAL A 134 12.06 5.64 4.53
N ALA A 135 11.48 5.36 3.36
CA ALA A 135 10.18 5.90 2.99
C ALA A 135 9.05 5.26 3.81
N CYS A 136 7.92 5.95 3.95
CA CYS A 136 6.72 5.40 4.56
C CYS A 136 5.45 5.81 3.84
N CYS A 137 4.47 4.90 3.86
CA CYS A 137 3.08 5.16 3.50
C CYS A 137 2.26 5.21 4.79
N LEU A 138 1.57 6.32 5.02
CA LEU A 138 0.76 6.55 6.20
C LEU A 138 -0.71 6.52 5.80
N MET A 139 -1.43 5.48 6.23
CA MET A 139 -2.83 5.30 5.84
C MET A 139 -3.77 5.85 6.91
N HIS A 140 -4.83 6.53 6.45
CA HIS A 140 -5.97 6.87 7.28
C HIS A 140 -6.74 5.62 7.67
N ASN A 141 -6.76 5.29 8.96
CA ASN A 141 -7.50 4.18 9.52
C ASN A 141 -8.17 4.56 10.85
N LYS A 142 -9.32 3.94 11.12
CA LYS A 142 -10.11 4.13 12.34
C LYS A 142 -10.82 2.84 12.70
N SER A 143 -10.98 2.58 14.01
CA SER A 143 -11.62 1.36 14.50
C SER A 143 -13.16 1.37 14.40
N ASN A 144 -13.74 2.52 14.08
CA ASN A 144 -15.19 2.72 13.91
C ASN A 144 -15.47 3.55 12.65
N THR A 145 -16.75 3.81 12.37
CA THR A 145 -17.24 4.62 11.24
C THR A 145 -17.91 5.91 11.70
N GLU A 146 -17.56 6.41 12.88
CA GLU A 146 -18.16 7.60 13.47
C GLU A 146 -17.34 8.84 13.10
N TYR A 147 -17.97 9.78 12.40
CA TYR A 147 -17.42 11.07 11.98
C TYR A 147 -18.44 12.16 12.23
N GLN A 148 -17.97 13.37 12.57
CA GLN A 148 -18.84 14.56 12.62
C GLN A 148 -19.04 15.11 11.20
N ASN A 149 -17.94 15.22 10.44
CA ASN A 149 -17.92 15.49 9.01
C ASN A 149 -16.85 14.61 8.37
N PHE A 150 -17.30 13.58 7.65
CA PHE A 150 -16.43 12.51 7.17
C PHE A 150 -15.17 13.00 6.44
N LEU A 151 -15.32 13.86 5.43
CA LEU A 151 -14.16 14.31 4.63
C LEU A 151 -13.23 15.21 5.42
N ILE A 152 -13.78 16.12 6.24
CA ILE A 152 -12.98 17.02 7.07
C ILE A 152 -12.21 16.23 8.11
N ASP A 153 -12.88 15.32 8.81
CA ASP A 153 -12.28 14.51 9.87
C ASP A 153 -11.20 13.57 9.29
N MET A 154 -11.49 12.94 8.13
CA MET A 154 -10.53 12.08 7.44
C MET A 154 -9.23 12.82 7.06
N LEU A 155 -9.34 14.03 6.54
CA LEU A 155 -8.18 14.85 6.20
C LEU A 155 -7.44 15.33 7.46
N ALA A 156 -8.16 15.74 8.50
CA ALA A 156 -7.55 16.14 9.77
C ALA A 156 -6.82 14.97 10.45
N GLU A 157 -7.44 13.79 10.53
CA GLU A 157 -6.84 12.58 11.10
C GLU A 157 -5.63 12.10 10.27
N THR A 158 -5.63 12.30 8.94
CA THR A 158 -4.46 12.05 8.08
C THR A 158 -3.34 13.06 8.34
N GLN A 159 -3.68 14.35 8.54
CA GLN A 159 -2.70 15.37 8.91
C GLN A 159 -2.06 15.08 10.29
N GLU A 160 -2.79 14.47 11.22
CA GLU A 160 -2.21 14.00 12.50
C GLU A 160 -1.11 12.95 12.27
N CYS A 161 -1.30 12.00 11.34
CA CYS A 161 -0.27 11.03 10.97
C CYS A 161 1.00 11.73 10.46
N VAL A 162 0.85 12.76 9.61
CA VAL A 162 1.97 13.59 9.14
C VAL A 162 2.66 14.31 10.30
N ASN A 163 1.89 14.84 11.24
CA ASN A 163 2.44 15.54 12.41
C ASN A 163 3.26 14.58 13.30
N LEU A 164 2.76 13.34 13.52
CA LEU A 164 3.50 12.29 14.23
C LEU A 164 4.82 11.95 13.51
N ALA A 165 4.79 11.81 12.19
CA ALA A 165 5.98 11.56 11.39
C ALA A 165 7.02 12.67 11.53
N ARG A 166 6.60 13.94 11.40
CA ARG A 166 7.46 15.11 11.55
C ARG A 166 8.05 15.23 12.96
N GLN A 167 7.26 14.97 13.99
CA GLN A 167 7.72 14.97 15.39
C GLN A 167 8.81 13.92 15.66
N ALA A 168 8.75 12.78 14.98
CA ALA A 168 9.77 11.74 15.05
C ALA A 168 11.01 12.04 14.19
N GLY A 169 10.99 13.08 13.35
CA GLY A 169 12.10 13.46 12.46
C GLY A 169 12.05 12.82 11.07
N ILE A 170 10.92 12.22 10.68
CA ILE A 170 10.73 11.72 9.31
C ILE A 170 10.58 12.94 8.38
N LYS A 171 11.38 12.97 7.30
CA LYS A 171 11.37 14.06 6.32
C LYS A 171 10.12 13.97 5.44
N ASP A 172 9.53 15.11 5.08
CA ASP A 172 8.34 15.17 4.21
C ASP A 172 8.52 14.44 2.88
N GLU A 173 9.72 14.49 2.29
CA GLU A 173 10.06 13.82 1.04
C GLU A 173 10.03 12.27 1.11
N LYS A 174 9.96 11.72 2.33
CA LYS A 174 9.86 10.27 2.61
C LYS A 174 8.43 9.80 2.85
N ILE A 175 7.48 10.71 2.94
CA ILE A 175 6.09 10.41 3.30
C ILE A 175 5.23 10.32 2.04
N MET A 176 4.40 9.29 1.94
CA MET A 176 3.22 9.21 1.09
C MET A 176 2.00 8.93 1.95
N LEU A 177 0.80 9.27 1.48
CA LEU A 177 -0.45 9.15 2.20
C LEU A 177 -1.40 8.18 1.48
N ASP A 178 -2.19 7.42 2.24
CA ASP A 178 -3.26 6.56 1.69
C ASP A 178 -4.60 6.95 2.35
N PRO A 179 -5.67 7.23 1.58
CA PRO A 179 -6.99 7.55 2.11
C PRO A 179 -7.66 6.41 2.88
N GLY A 180 -7.11 5.19 2.82
CA GLY A 180 -7.61 4.05 3.56
C GLY A 180 -8.98 3.56 3.10
N ILE A 181 -9.21 3.45 1.79
CA ILE A 181 -10.45 2.89 1.26
C ILE A 181 -10.67 1.48 1.83
N GLY A 182 -11.86 1.25 2.42
CA GLY A 182 -12.21 -0.02 3.05
C GLY A 182 -11.82 -0.15 4.53
N PHE A 183 -11.28 0.91 5.15
CA PHE A 183 -10.88 0.93 6.57
C PHE A 183 -11.61 2.05 7.31
N GLY A 184 -12.32 1.71 8.41
CA GLY A 184 -13.06 2.67 9.22
C GLY A 184 -14.08 3.50 8.44
N LYS A 185 -14.68 2.96 7.38
CA LYS A 185 -15.59 3.66 6.48
C LYS A 185 -16.76 2.78 6.07
N THR A 186 -17.96 3.35 5.97
CA THR A 186 -19.11 2.68 5.35
C THR A 186 -18.91 2.57 3.83
N PHE A 187 -19.84 1.90 3.15
CA PHE A 187 -19.82 1.81 1.68
C PHE A 187 -19.91 3.20 1.05
N GLU A 188 -20.86 4.01 1.50
CA GLU A 188 -21.08 5.37 1.01
C GLU A 188 -19.87 6.28 1.26
N MET A 189 -19.26 6.20 2.44
CA MET A 189 -18.04 6.94 2.75
C MET A 189 -16.87 6.54 1.85
N ASN A 190 -16.75 5.26 1.50
CA ASN A 190 -15.72 4.84 0.54
C ASN A 190 -15.96 5.42 -0.85
N LEU A 191 -17.20 5.47 -1.33
CA LEU A 191 -17.55 6.09 -2.61
C LEU A 191 -17.30 7.61 -2.56
N GLU A 192 -17.64 8.27 -1.45
CA GLU A 192 -17.41 9.70 -1.24
C GLU A 192 -15.92 10.02 -1.22
N ALA A 193 -15.10 9.24 -0.49
CA ALA A 193 -13.65 9.40 -0.47
C ALA A 193 -13.03 9.22 -1.87
N MET A 194 -13.50 8.23 -2.65
CA MET A 194 -13.07 8.05 -4.04
C MET A 194 -13.47 9.23 -4.93
N ASN A 195 -14.67 9.76 -4.76
CA ASN A 195 -15.14 10.92 -5.53
C ASN A 195 -14.38 12.20 -5.20
N GLN A 196 -13.80 12.33 -4.02
CA GLN A 196 -13.12 13.52 -3.51
C GLN A 196 -11.61 13.29 -3.26
N LEU A 197 -10.99 12.32 -3.96
CA LEU A 197 -9.57 11.96 -3.79
C LEU A 197 -8.62 13.16 -3.99
N GLU A 198 -8.98 14.12 -4.83
CA GLU A 198 -8.21 15.35 -5.06
C GLU A 198 -8.00 16.17 -3.80
N LEU A 199 -8.84 16.03 -2.78
CA LEU A 199 -8.65 16.73 -1.51
C LEU A 199 -7.35 16.30 -0.79
N PHE A 200 -6.89 15.06 -1.00
CA PHE A 200 -5.61 14.60 -0.46
C PHE A 200 -4.41 15.33 -1.07
N GLN A 201 -4.53 15.83 -2.32
CA GLN A 201 -3.46 16.63 -2.94
C GLN A 201 -3.18 17.92 -2.16
N ASN A 202 -4.20 18.45 -1.44
CA ASN A 202 -4.05 19.67 -0.62
C ASN A 202 -3.15 19.45 0.59
N LEU A 203 -2.91 18.20 1.00
CA LEU A 203 -1.96 17.86 2.06
C LEU A 203 -0.49 17.97 1.58
N GLY A 204 -0.24 18.02 0.27
CA GLY A 204 1.07 18.26 -0.33
C GLY A 204 1.98 17.03 -0.41
N PHE A 205 1.46 15.83 -0.24
CA PHE A 205 2.19 14.57 -0.29
C PHE A 205 1.74 13.69 -1.45
N PRO A 206 2.61 12.81 -1.99
CA PRO A 206 2.19 11.76 -2.91
C PRO A 206 1.10 10.88 -2.30
N VAL A 207 0.12 10.48 -3.12
CA VAL A 207 -1.00 9.65 -2.67
C VAL A 207 -0.89 8.25 -3.27
N LEU A 208 -0.99 7.25 -2.40
CA LEU A 208 -1.17 5.84 -2.75
C LEU A 208 -2.66 5.50 -2.65
N LEU A 209 -3.18 4.83 -3.67
CA LEU A 209 -4.56 4.35 -3.69
C LEU A 209 -4.58 2.81 -3.67
N GLY A 210 -5.10 2.23 -2.59
CA GLY A 210 -5.29 0.79 -2.43
C GLY A 210 -6.76 0.39 -2.48
N THR A 211 -7.30 0.10 -3.67
CA THR A 211 -8.70 -0.32 -3.87
C THR A 211 -8.87 -1.73 -4.40
N SER A 212 -7.76 -2.37 -4.78
CA SER A 212 -7.76 -3.63 -5.52
C SER A 212 -8.58 -4.73 -4.83
N ARG A 213 -9.62 -5.20 -5.52
CA ARG A 213 -10.54 -6.27 -5.13
C ARG A 213 -11.29 -6.01 -3.80
N LYS A 214 -11.32 -4.76 -3.30
CA LYS A 214 -11.95 -4.43 -2.02
C LYS A 214 -13.47 -4.56 -2.04
N SER A 215 -14.06 -4.65 -0.84
CA SER A 215 -15.50 -4.85 -0.64
C SER A 215 -16.36 -3.75 -1.26
N MET A 216 -15.87 -2.52 -1.33
CA MET A 216 -16.55 -1.42 -2.00
C MET A 216 -16.92 -1.79 -3.46
N ILE A 217 -15.98 -2.42 -4.20
CA ILE A 217 -16.22 -2.86 -5.57
C ILE A 217 -17.25 -3.99 -5.60
N GLY A 218 -17.09 -4.96 -4.68
CA GLY A 218 -18.04 -6.08 -4.59
C GLY A 218 -19.46 -5.65 -4.25
N LEU A 219 -19.62 -4.67 -3.37
CA LEU A 219 -20.94 -4.12 -3.01
C LEU A 219 -21.56 -3.30 -4.16
N ALA A 220 -20.75 -2.55 -4.91
CA ALA A 220 -21.23 -1.76 -6.03
C ALA A 220 -21.67 -2.60 -7.24
N LEU A 221 -20.97 -3.72 -7.49
CA LEU A 221 -21.17 -4.55 -8.69
C LEU A 221 -21.89 -5.88 -8.40
N ASP A 222 -22.13 -6.21 -7.15
CA ASP A 222 -22.65 -7.51 -6.69
C ASP A 222 -21.76 -8.69 -7.18
N LEU A 223 -20.42 -8.55 -6.97
CA LEU A 223 -19.45 -9.51 -7.48
C LEU A 223 -18.57 -10.11 -6.36
N PRO A 224 -18.24 -11.42 -6.47
CA PRO A 224 -17.26 -12.07 -5.60
C PRO A 224 -15.86 -11.51 -5.83
N VAL A 225 -14.94 -11.79 -4.92
CA VAL A 225 -13.62 -11.13 -4.86
C VAL A 225 -12.73 -11.38 -6.09
N ASP A 226 -12.86 -12.54 -6.71
CA ASP A 226 -12.11 -12.96 -7.89
C ASP A 226 -12.62 -12.35 -9.20
N GLN A 227 -13.80 -11.71 -9.19
CA GLN A 227 -14.42 -11.06 -10.35
C GLN A 227 -14.44 -9.52 -10.25
N ARG A 228 -13.51 -8.91 -9.49
CA ARG A 228 -13.48 -7.46 -9.23
C ARG A 228 -12.40 -6.71 -10.01
N VAL A 229 -11.82 -7.32 -11.03
CA VAL A 229 -10.71 -6.68 -11.78
C VAL A 229 -11.17 -5.43 -12.50
N GLU A 230 -12.30 -5.46 -13.21
CA GLU A 230 -12.83 -4.31 -13.94
C GLU A 230 -13.17 -3.14 -13.00
N GLY A 231 -13.77 -3.43 -11.85
CA GLY A 231 -14.01 -2.42 -10.80
C GLY A 231 -12.71 -1.85 -10.23
N THR A 232 -11.68 -2.68 -10.06
CA THR A 232 -10.34 -2.22 -9.66
C THR A 232 -9.76 -1.27 -10.73
N LEU A 233 -9.84 -1.63 -12.01
CA LEU A 233 -9.35 -0.81 -13.11
C LEU A 233 -10.06 0.54 -13.18
N ALA A 234 -11.39 0.56 -13.01
CA ALA A 234 -12.16 1.80 -12.94
C ALA A 234 -11.70 2.71 -11.80
N THR A 235 -11.46 2.17 -10.61
CA THR A 235 -10.95 2.95 -9.47
C THR A 235 -9.52 3.43 -9.69
N SER A 236 -8.67 2.66 -10.36
CA SER A 236 -7.30 3.06 -10.72
C SER A 236 -7.30 4.22 -11.72
N VAL A 237 -8.15 4.17 -12.76
CA VAL A 237 -8.32 5.28 -13.71
C VAL A 237 -8.74 6.56 -12.98
N ILE A 238 -9.74 6.48 -12.10
CA ILE A 238 -10.16 7.62 -11.27
C ILE A 238 -9.00 8.13 -10.43
N GLY A 239 -8.22 7.24 -9.78
CA GLY A 239 -7.04 7.60 -9.01
C GLY A 239 -6.02 8.40 -9.83
N VAL A 240 -5.67 7.93 -11.04
CA VAL A 240 -4.77 8.64 -11.96
C VAL A 240 -5.32 10.02 -12.32
N MET A 241 -6.60 10.12 -12.68
CA MET A 241 -7.25 11.38 -13.05
C MET A 241 -7.25 12.38 -11.89
N LYS A 242 -7.38 11.89 -10.65
CA LYS A 242 -7.39 12.70 -9.41
C LYS A 242 -5.99 12.88 -8.80
N GLY A 243 -4.93 12.48 -9.51
CA GLY A 243 -3.54 12.79 -9.17
C GLY A 243 -2.89 11.83 -8.17
N CYS A 244 -3.41 10.62 -7.97
CA CYS A 244 -2.70 9.60 -7.19
C CYS A 244 -1.37 9.26 -7.85
N SER A 245 -0.29 9.21 -7.06
CA SER A 245 1.06 8.92 -7.53
C SER A 245 1.38 7.42 -7.53
N PHE A 246 0.63 6.65 -6.74
CA PHE A 246 0.80 5.20 -6.64
C PHE A 246 -0.56 4.50 -6.60
N VAL A 247 -0.62 3.29 -7.15
CA VAL A 247 -1.75 2.36 -6.97
C VAL A 247 -1.23 1.03 -6.44
N ARG A 248 -1.89 0.48 -5.42
CA ARG A 248 -1.55 -0.80 -4.80
C ARG A 248 -2.52 -1.87 -5.26
N VAL A 249 -2.03 -2.85 -6.05
CA VAL A 249 -2.89 -3.76 -6.81
C VAL A 249 -2.38 -5.21 -6.85
N HIS A 250 -3.32 -6.17 -7.04
CA HIS A 250 -3.03 -7.58 -7.32
C HIS A 250 -2.78 -7.80 -8.83
N ASP A 251 -3.59 -7.19 -9.69
CA ASP A 251 -3.61 -7.41 -11.14
C ASP A 251 -2.74 -6.35 -11.83
N VAL A 252 -1.39 -6.54 -11.76
CA VAL A 252 -0.40 -5.55 -12.19
C VAL A 252 -0.54 -5.21 -13.67
N LYS A 253 -0.60 -6.21 -14.54
CA LYS A 253 -0.62 -6.06 -15.99
C LYS A 253 -1.79 -5.24 -16.50
N GLU A 254 -2.98 -5.56 -16.02
CA GLU A 254 -4.23 -4.88 -16.38
C GLU A 254 -4.19 -3.42 -15.90
N ASN A 255 -3.73 -3.20 -14.67
CA ASN A 255 -3.58 -1.85 -14.11
C ASN A 255 -2.52 -1.03 -14.86
N LYS A 256 -1.36 -1.62 -15.24
CA LYS A 256 -0.33 -0.93 -16.03
C LYS A 256 -0.90 -0.37 -17.34
N ARG A 257 -1.69 -1.18 -18.05
CA ARG A 257 -2.29 -0.80 -19.33
C ARG A 257 -3.28 0.36 -19.19
N VAL A 258 -4.18 0.33 -18.20
CA VAL A 258 -5.16 1.41 -18.03
C VAL A 258 -4.51 2.69 -17.51
N ILE A 259 -3.49 2.60 -16.66
CA ILE A 259 -2.73 3.75 -16.19
C ILE A 259 -2.02 4.42 -17.36
N GLN A 260 -1.26 3.66 -18.16
CA GLN A 260 -0.56 4.18 -19.35
C GLN A 260 -1.52 4.84 -20.35
N MET A 261 -2.69 4.23 -20.59
CA MET A 261 -3.69 4.81 -21.47
C MET A 261 -4.28 6.11 -20.89
N THR A 262 -4.56 6.12 -19.58
CA THR A 262 -5.07 7.31 -18.89
C THR A 262 -4.04 8.44 -18.91
N GLU A 263 -2.77 8.16 -18.62
CA GLU A 263 -1.68 9.14 -18.66
C GLU A 263 -1.50 9.71 -20.08
N ALA A 264 -1.59 8.85 -21.10
CA ALA A 264 -1.51 9.28 -22.51
C ALA A 264 -2.65 10.27 -22.87
N ILE A 265 -3.89 9.99 -22.41
CA ILE A 265 -5.04 10.89 -22.59
C ILE A 265 -4.82 12.24 -21.88
N LEU A 266 -4.22 12.21 -20.70
CA LEU A 266 -3.91 13.40 -19.89
C LEU A 266 -2.66 14.16 -20.37
N GLY A 267 -1.97 13.68 -21.42
CA GLY A 267 -0.73 14.28 -21.92
C GLY A 267 0.48 14.11 -21.01
N ARG A 268 0.41 13.19 -20.06
CA ARG A 268 1.54 12.81 -19.18
C ARG A 268 2.36 11.74 -19.91
N ARG A 269 3.58 12.10 -20.35
CA ARG A 269 4.50 11.20 -21.08
C ARG A 269 5.88 11.24 -20.49
#